data_e76fb0c4ea6f98f31485f52a592a873a
#
_entry.id   e76fb0c4ea6f98f31485f52a592a873a
#
_cell.length_a   1.000
_cell.length_b   1.000
_cell.length_c   1.000
_cell.angle_alpha   90.00
_cell.angle_beta   90.00
_cell.angle_gamma   90.00
#
_symmetry.space_group_name_H-M   'P 1'
#
loop_
_entity.id
_entity.type
_entity.pdbx_description
1 polymer ?
#
loop_
_entity_poly.entity_id
_entity_poly.type
_entity_poly.pdbx_seq_one_letter_code
_entity_poly.pdbx_strand_id
1 'polypeptide(L)'
;DGKLSLSYEVGGDLPTLIGEEFAQELIDYTDKIYLEFGADPHVEGIYTGEEIKEIRKNAIHAGLKLVDCPIRHLGTEKAQQLYLAIQNHLADNGVEMLFSTECENIILENEVCKGVLIRGPRDAEAYPVYADTVVIGTGRRGADWLEKICAEHHIAHKPGTVDIGVRVECRNEVMEKV
;
A
#
# COMPACT_ATOMS: atom_id res chain seq x y z
N ASP A 1 6.70 -4.13 4.22
CA ASP A 1 7.37 -5.22 3.47
C ASP A 1 8.64 -4.80 2.73
N GLY A 2 8.94 -3.52 2.59
CA GLY A 2 10.14 -3.06 1.90
C GLY A 2 10.15 -3.29 0.38
N LYS A 3 8.99 -3.49 -0.22
CA LYS A 3 8.79 -3.58 -1.66
C LYS A 3 7.77 -2.55 -2.11
N LEU A 4 8.13 -1.77 -3.13
CA LEU A 4 7.24 -0.83 -3.80
C LEU A 4 6.97 -1.35 -5.21
N SER A 5 5.72 -1.70 -5.50
CA SER A 5 5.28 -2.04 -6.85
C SER A 5 5.13 -0.78 -7.69
N LEU A 6 5.68 -0.79 -8.89
CA LEU A 6 5.73 0.38 -9.78
C LEU A 6 4.80 0.27 -10.99
N SER A 7 3.83 -0.64 -10.94
CA SER A 7 2.87 -0.82 -12.02
C SER A 7 1.45 -0.87 -11.49
N TYR A 8 0.54 -0.22 -12.16
CA TYR A 8 -0.90 -0.29 -11.90
C TYR A 8 -1.49 -1.68 -12.19
N GLU A 9 -0.81 -2.51 -12.95
CA GLU A 9 -1.24 -3.89 -13.23
C GLU A 9 -1.10 -4.83 -12.03
N VAL A 10 -0.41 -4.39 -10.97
CA VAL A 10 -0.07 -5.21 -9.81
C VAL A 10 -0.71 -4.66 -8.55
N GLY A 11 -1.72 -5.38 -8.08
CA GLY A 11 -2.37 -5.16 -6.79
C GLY A 11 -3.45 -4.09 -6.79
N GLY A 12 -4.57 -4.43 -6.16
CA GLY A 12 -5.69 -3.52 -5.90
C GLY A 12 -6.56 -3.18 -7.12
N ASP A 13 -7.63 -2.47 -6.85
CA ASP A 13 -8.64 -2.06 -7.83
C ASP A 13 -8.58 -0.56 -8.17
N LEU A 14 -7.51 0.13 -7.79
CA LEU A 14 -7.38 1.58 -8.00
C LEU A 14 -7.57 2.00 -9.47
N PRO A 15 -6.97 1.29 -10.46
CA PRO A 15 -7.18 1.62 -11.88
C PRO A 15 -8.63 1.57 -12.32
N THR A 16 -9.42 0.67 -11.74
CA THR A 16 -10.86 0.54 -12.03
C THR A 16 -11.65 1.77 -11.53
N LEU A 17 -11.19 2.42 -10.48
CA LEU A 17 -11.84 3.57 -9.86
C LEU A 17 -11.47 4.91 -10.51
N ILE A 18 -10.20 5.08 -10.88
CA ILE A 18 -9.67 6.39 -11.32
C ILE A 18 -9.06 6.37 -12.72
N GLY A 19 -9.02 5.22 -13.39
CA GLY A 19 -8.38 5.01 -14.69
C GLY A 19 -6.91 4.62 -14.56
N GLU A 20 -6.42 3.90 -15.55
CA GLU A 20 -5.06 3.33 -15.57
C GLU A 20 -3.98 4.42 -15.62
N GLU A 21 -4.16 5.43 -16.47
CA GLU A 21 -3.21 6.52 -16.65
C GLU A 21 -3.01 7.30 -15.34
N PHE A 22 -4.09 7.70 -14.68
CA PHE A 22 -4.00 8.44 -13.44
C PHE A 22 -3.48 7.57 -12.27
N ALA A 23 -3.83 6.28 -12.25
CA ALA A 23 -3.28 5.35 -11.27
C ALA A 23 -1.76 5.23 -11.42
N GLN A 24 -1.25 5.13 -12.66
CA GLN A 24 0.20 5.09 -12.90
C GLN A 24 0.88 6.40 -12.51
N GLU A 25 0.29 7.54 -12.83
CA GLU A 25 0.81 8.87 -12.43
C GLU A 25 0.98 8.96 -10.90
N LEU A 26 0.01 8.47 -10.12
CA LEU A 26 0.09 8.46 -8.66
C LEU A 26 1.17 7.50 -8.13
N ILE A 27 1.37 6.35 -8.79
CA ILE A 27 2.44 5.41 -8.47
C ILE A 27 3.80 6.06 -8.72
N ASP A 28 3.97 6.68 -9.89
CA ASP A 28 5.23 7.36 -10.26
C ASP A 28 5.53 8.54 -9.32
N TYR A 29 4.51 9.29 -8.93
CA TYR A 29 4.64 10.35 -7.93
C TYR A 29 5.09 9.80 -6.57
N THR A 30 4.48 8.70 -6.13
CA THR A 30 4.87 8.03 -4.88
C THR A 30 6.31 7.53 -4.94
N ASP A 31 6.71 6.88 -6.04
CA ASP A 31 8.07 6.41 -6.24
C ASP A 31 9.10 7.56 -6.21
N LYS A 32 8.76 8.69 -6.81
CA LYS A 32 9.60 9.89 -6.77
C LYS A 32 9.84 10.37 -5.33
N ILE A 33 8.80 10.38 -4.49
CA ILE A 33 8.95 10.70 -3.05
C ILE A 33 9.94 9.76 -2.39
N TYR A 34 9.81 8.43 -2.61
CA TYR A 34 10.72 7.46 -2.03
C TYR A 34 12.17 7.67 -2.48
N LEU A 35 12.38 7.99 -3.76
CA LEU A 35 13.70 8.33 -4.29
C LEU A 35 14.29 9.60 -3.67
N GLU A 36 13.48 10.63 -3.46
CA GLU A 36 13.89 11.88 -2.80
C GLU A 36 14.35 11.64 -1.36
N PHE A 37 13.76 10.66 -0.67
CA PHE A 37 14.15 10.27 0.69
C PHE A 37 15.19 9.15 0.74
N GLY A 38 15.84 8.81 -0.37
CA GLY A 38 17.01 7.94 -0.42
C GLY A 38 16.76 6.47 -0.74
N ALA A 39 15.62 6.15 -1.37
CA ALA A 39 15.41 4.81 -1.93
C ALA A 39 16.44 4.50 -3.03
N ASP A 40 16.79 3.23 -3.16
CA ASP A 40 17.69 2.77 -4.21
C ASP A 40 17.02 2.97 -5.59
N PRO A 41 17.69 3.60 -6.56
CA PRO A 41 17.14 3.81 -7.90
C PRO A 41 17.00 2.51 -8.71
N HIS A 42 17.59 1.41 -8.27
CA HIS A 42 17.48 0.13 -8.95
C HIS A 42 16.04 -0.40 -8.95
N VAL A 43 15.58 -0.87 -10.10
CA VAL A 43 14.25 -1.49 -10.27
C VAL A 43 14.47 -2.92 -10.75
N GLU A 44 13.86 -3.87 -10.05
CA GLU A 44 13.79 -5.27 -10.44
C GLU A 44 12.48 -5.56 -11.18
N GLY A 45 12.42 -6.72 -11.84
CA GLY A 45 11.18 -7.17 -12.50
C GLY A 45 10.91 -6.53 -13.87
N ILE A 46 11.86 -5.78 -14.41
CA ILE A 46 11.85 -5.31 -15.79
C ILE A 46 12.81 -6.20 -16.59
N TYR A 47 12.25 -7.11 -17.34
CA TYR A 47 13.03 -8.04 -18.15
C TYR A 47 12.85 -7.74 -19.63
N THR A 48 13.94 -7.39 -20.31
CA THR A 48 13.98 -7.12 -21.74
C THR A 48 15.00 -8.03 -22.40
N GLY A 49 14.69 -8.50 -23.61
CA GLY A 49 15.58 -9.35 -24.38
C GLY A 49 14.86 -10.47 -25.11
N GLU A 50 15.57 -11.15 -26.03
CA GLU A 50 14.99 -12.23 -26.84
C GLU A 50 14.58 -13.44 -25.98
N GLU A 51 15.36 -13.74 -24.94
CA GLU A 51 15.09 -14.84 -24.02
C GLU A 51 13.73 -14.64 -23.30
N ILE A 52 13.46 -13.43 -22.83
CA ILE A 52 12.18 -13.10 -22.17
C ILE A 52 11.02 -13.14 -23.14
N LYS A 53 11.22 -12.74 -24.40
CA LYS A 53 10.22 -12.87 -25.45
C LYS A 53 9.86 -14.35 -25.68
N GLU A 54 10.85 -15.23 -25.67
CA GLU A 54 10.61 -16.66 -25.83
C GLU A 54 9.88 -17.26 -24.62
N ILE A 55 10.28 -16.88 -23.39
CA ILE A 55 9.57 -17.29 -22.17
C ILE A 55 8.11 -16.81 -22.21
N ARG A 56 7.88 -15.56 -22.60
CA ARG A 56 6.52 -14.99 -22.74
C ARG A 56 5.69 -15.75 -23.77
N LYS A 57 6.26 -16.08 -24.92
CA LYS A 57 5.63 -16.88 -25.95
C LYS A 57 5.26 -18.29 -25.45
N ASN A 58 6.17 -18.92 -24.74
CA ASN A 58 5.96 -20.25 -24.17
C ASN A 58 4.86 -20.22 -23.08
N ALA A 59 4.83 -19.18 -22.25
CA ALA A 59 3.78 -18.95 -21.28
C ALA A 59 2.40 -18.84 -21.96
N ILE A 60 2.29 -18.04 -23.02
CA ILE A 60 1.04 -17.90 -23.79
C ILE A 60 0.59 -19.25 -24.39
N HIS A 61 1.52 -20.03 -24.95
CA HIS A 61 1.20 -21.34 -25.50
C HIS A 61 0.73 -22.33 -24.42
N ALA A 62 1.19 -22.15 -23.18
CA ALA A 62 0.75 -22.94 -22.02
C ALA A 62 -0.53 -22.41 -21.36
N GLY A 63 -1.17 -21.37 -21.91
CA GLY A 63 -2.35 -20.73 -21.33
C GLY A 63 -2.04 -19.85 -20.11
N LEU A 64 -0.78 -19.46 -19.96
CA LEU A 64 -0.31 -18.59 -18.89
C LEU A 64 -0.07 -17.15 -19.40
N LYS A 65 -0.12 -16.18 -18.51
CA LYS A 65 0.27 -14.79 -18.77
C LYS A 65 1.50 -14.46 -17.94
N LEU A 66 2.60 -14.05 -18.58
CA LEU A 66 3.71 -13.42 -17.88
C LEU A 66 3.40 -11.94 -17.71
N VAL A 67 3.30 -11.49 -16.46
CA VAL A 67 3.04 -10.09 -16.10
C VAL A 67 4.36 -9.45 -15.72
N ASP A 68 4.66 -8.29 -16.29
CA ASP A 68 5.79 -7.47 -15.85
C ASP A 68 5.45 -6.88 -14.49
N CYS A 69 6.35 -7.08 -13.53
CA CYS A 69 6.16 -6.61 -12.16
C CYS A 69 7.38 -5.79 -11.72
N PRO A 70 7.50 -4.53 -12.19
CA PRO A 70 8.57 -3.67 -11.77
C PRO A 70 8.47 -3.39 -10.28
N ILE A 71 9.54 -3.65 -9.55
CA ILE A 71 9.60 -3.54 -8.09
C ILE A 71 10.85 -2.76 -7.70
N ARG A 72 10.67 -1.80 -6.80
CA ARG A 72 11.76 -1.19 -6.05
C ARG A 72 11.89 -1.86 -4.70
N HIS A 73 13.03 -2.48 -4.46
CA HIS A 73 13.36 -3.06 -3.17
C HIS A 73 13.95 -2.00 -2.25
N LEU A 74 13.27 -1.74 -1.13
CA LEU A 74 13.78 -0.82 -0.11
C LEU A 74 14.74 -1.51 0.86
N GLY A 75 14.60 -2.84 1.05
CA GLY A 75 15.31 -3.57 2.09
C GLY A 75 14.78 -3.23 3.51
N THR A 76 14.97 -4.12 4.48
CA THR A 76 14.37 -3.93 5.82
C THR A 76 15.03 -2.78 6.58
N GLU A 77 16.34 -2.71 6.60
CA GLU A 77 17.07 -1.67 7.34
C GLU A 77 16.98 -0.30 6.67
N LYS A 78 17.16 -0.26 5.34
CA LYS A 78 17.03 0.98 4.56
C LYS A 78 15.60 1.52 4.60
N ALA A 79 14.59 0.65 4.60
CA ALA A 79 13.19 1.05 4.72
C ALA A 79 12.92 1.80 6.03
N GLN A 80 13.48 1.35 7.14
CA GLN A 80 13.34 2.06 8.43
C GLN A 80 13.96 3.46 8.38
N GLN A 81 15.15 3.60 7.80
CA GLN A 81 15.81 4.90 7.67
C GLN A 81 15.01 5.85 6.76
N LEU A 82 14.51 5.34 5.65
CA LEU A 82 13.71 6.10 4.71
C LEU A 82 12.40 6.59 5.36
N TYR A 83 11.65 5.70 6.03
CA TYR A 83 10.42 6.09 6.70
C TYR A 83 10.67 7.07 7.85
N LEU A 84 11.78 6.93 8.59
CA LEU A 84 12.17 7.89 9.59
C LEU A 84 12.49 9.26 8.99
N ALA A 85 13.16 9.30 7.83
CA ALA A 85 13.43 10.55 7.12
C ALA A 85 12.13 11.24 6.66
N ILE A 86 11.17 10.50 6.10
CA ILE A 86 9.85 11.02 5.74
C ILE A 86 9.11 11.53 6.98
N GLN A 87 9.12 10.76 8.07
CA GLN A 87 8.48 11.14 9.34
C GLN A 87 9.05 12.45 9.89
N ASN A 88 10.37 12.58 9.93
CA ASN A 88 11.03 13.80 10.39
C ASN A 88 10.69 14.99 9.49
N HIS A 89 10.71 14.80 8.17
CA HIS A 89 10.32 15.83 7.23
C HIS A 89 8.89 16.33 7.46
N LEU A 90 7.94 15.42 7.69
CA LEU A 90 6.57 15.78 8.01
C LEU A 90 6.47 16.57 9.32
N ALA A 91 7.17 16.12 10.37
CA ALA A 91 7.21 16.80 11.66
C ALA A 91 7.80 18.22 11.54
N ASP A 92 8.91 18.36 10.82
CA ASP A 92 9.58 19.65 10.56
C ASP A 92 8.68 20.62 9.76
N ASN A 93 7.73 20.08 9.00
CA ASN A 93 6.73 20.85 8.25
C ASN A 93 5.39 21.01 8.98
N GLY A 94 5.34 20.76 10.29
CA GLY A 94 4.21 21.06 11.15
C GLY A 94 3.10 20.00 11.15
N VAL A 95 3.37 18.80 10.66
CA VAL A 95 2.43 17.67 10.77
C VAL A 95 2.51 17.11 12.18
N GLU A 96 1.40 17.17 12.92
CA GLU A 96 1.28 16.55 14.23
C GLU A 96 1.05 15.05 14.11
N MET A 97 1.87 14.25 14.79
CA MET A 97 1.78 12.80 14.77
C MET A 97 1.49 12.26 16.17
N LEU A 98 0.35 11.63 16.32
CA LEU A 98 -0.09 11.04 17.58
C LEU A 98 0.22 9.54 17.60
N PHE A 99 1.37 9.18 18.17
CA PHE A 99 1.78 7.77 18.29
C PHE A 99 1.08 7.08 19.45
N SER A 100 0.92 5.76 19.35
CA SER A 100 0.23 4.94 20.35
C SER A 100 -1.18 5.44 20.69
N THR A 101 -1.80 6.14 19.75
CA THR A 101 -3.15 6.68 19.88
C THR A 101 -4.09 5.87 19.03
N GLU A 102 -5.19 5.42 19.60
CA GLU A 102 -6.20 4.62 18.95
C GLU A 102 -7.33 5.51 18.42
N CYS A 103 -7.72 5.30 17.17
CA CYS A 103 -8.94 5.88 16.63
C CYS A 103 -10.11 4.93 16.95
N GLU A 104 -10.99 5.36 17.84
CA GLU A 104 -12.12 4.53 18.27
C GLU A 104 -13.31 4.63 17.31
N ASN A 105 -13.58 5.83 16.79
CA ASN A 105 -14.71 6.05 15.90
C ASN A 105 -14.51 7.30 15.03
N ILE A 106 -15.36 7.46 14.03
CA ILE A 106 -15.50 8.69 13.24
C ILE A 106 -16.65 9.52 13.80
N ILE A 107 -16.59 10.84 13.63
CA ILE A 107 -17.64 11.76 14.03
C ILE A 107 -18.42 12.14 12.77
N LEU A 108 -19.68 11.74 12.72
CA LEU A 108 -20.60 12.10 11.63
C LEU A 108 -21.67 13.08 12.15
N GLU A 109 -21.86 14.17 11.41
CA GLU A 109 -22.95 15.12 11.60
C GLU A 109 -23.65 15.34 10.26
N ASN A 110 -24.94 15.01 10.19
CA ASN A 110 -25.73 15.11 8.97
C ASN A 110 -25.06 14.40 7.76
N GLU A 111 -24.58 13.17 7.97
CA GLU A 111 -23.90 12.35 6.96
C GLU A 111 -22.53 12.91 6.48
N VAL A 112 -22.02 13.94 7.14
CA VAL A 112 -20.70 14.53 6.84
C VAL A 112 -19.71 14.16 7.94
N CYS A 113 -18.56 13.61 7.56
CA CYS A 113 -17.48 13.35 8.50
C CYS A 113 -16.88 14.68 8.97
N LYS A 114 -16.85 14.89 10.29
CA LYS A 114 -16.32 16.09 10.94
C LYS A 114 -15.03 15.87 11.71
N GLY A 115 -14.64 14.62 11.89
CA GLY A 115 -13.46 14.28 12.66
C GLY A 115 -13.47 12.86 13.13
N VAL A 116 -12.68 12.60 14.14
CA VAL A 116 -12.47 11.28 14.75
C VAL A 116 -12.50 11.36 16.28
N LEU A 117 -12.90 10.26 16.92
CA LEU A 117 -12.70 10.04 18.35
C LEU A 117 -11.42 9.25 18.56
N ILE A 118 -10.50 9.82 19.30
CA ILE A 118 -9.21 9.18 19.58
C ILE A 118 -8.97 9.02 21.05
N ARG A 119 -8.15 8.04 21.42
CA ARG A 119 -7.69 7.80 22.79
C ARG A 119 -6.20 7.51 22.79
N GLY A 120 -5.45 8.33 23.48
CA GLY A 120 -4.04 8.10 23.74
C GLY A 120 -3.80 7.12 24.89
N PRO A 121 -2.56 6.67 25.09
CA PRO A 121 -2.24 5.61 26.07
C PRO A 121 -2.43 6.01 27.54
N ARG A 122 -2.63 7.27 27.82
CA ARG A 122 -2.83 7.81 29.18
C ARG A 122 -4.21 8.43 29.39
N ASP A 123 -5.05 8.41 28.36
CA ASP A 123 -6.35 9.03 28.40
C ASP A 123 -7.38 8.05 29.01
N ALA A 124 -8.15 8.52 29.97
CA ALA A 124 -9.21 7.73 30.58
C ALA A 124 -10.38 7.54 29.64
N GLU A 125 -10.65 8.54 28.79
CA GLU A 125 -11.76 8.57 27.83
C GLU A 125 -11.28 9.06 26.48
N ALA A 126 -11.98 8.65 25.43
CA ALA A 126 -11.74 9.17 24.09
C ALA A 126 -12.18 10.63 23.98
N TYR A 127 -11.48 11.40 23.16
CA TYR A 127 -11.79 12.80 22.90
C TYR A 127 -11.87 13.08 21.39
N PRO A 128 -12.62 14.10 20.98
CA PRO A 128 -12.80 14.42 19.57
C PRO A 128 -11.62 15.21 19.01
N VAL A 129 -11.23 14.89 17.78
CA VAL A 129 -10.38 15.71 16.93
C VAL A 129 -11.16 16.03 15.66
N TYR A 130 -11.39 17.31 15.42
CA TYR A 130 -12.17 17.78 14.28
C TYR A 130 -11.27 18.13 13.10
N ALA A 131 -11.76 17.84 11.89
CA ALA A 131 -11.08 18.18 10.63
C ALA A 131 -12.12 18.32 9.51
N ASP A 132 -11.79 19.14 8.51
CA ASP A 132 -12.61 19.29 7.30
C ASP A 132 -12.55 18.06 6.40
N THR A 133 -11.44 17.32 6.44
CA THR A 133 -11.22 16.08 5.68
C THR A 133 -10.56 15.03 6.56
N VAL A 134 -11.09 13.83 6.52
CA VAL A 134 -10.54 12.65 7.23
C VAL A 134 -10.15 11.59 6.22
N VAL A 135 -8.89 11.16 6.25
CA VAL A 135 -8.37 10.08 5.41
C VAL A 135 -8.13 8.85 6.29
N ILE A 136 -8.76 7.73 5.94
CA ILE A 136 -8.64 6.47 6.67
C ILE A 136 -7.71 5.53 5.91
N GLY A 137 -6.54 5.26 6.46
CA GLY A 137 -5.52 4.40 5.86
C GLY A 137 -4.99 3.36 6.85
N THR A 138 -5.88 2.63 7.50
CA THR A 138 -5.59 1.76 8.66
C THR A 138 -4.83 0.48 8.33
N GLY A 139 -4.70 0.15 7.05
CA GLY A 139 -4.02 -1.07 6.61
C GLY A 139 -4.65 -2.36 7.15
N ARG A 140 -3.89 -3.44 7.15
CA ARG A 140 -4.40 -4.79 7.48
C ARG A 140 -4.86 -4.93 8.94
N ARG A 141 -4.18 -4.28 9.88
CA ARG A 141 -4.56 -4.36 11.30
C ARG A 141 -5.86 -3.64 11.62
N GLY A 142 -6.22 -2.64 10.83
CA GLY A 142 -7.45 -1.88 11.02
C GLY A 142 -8.62 -2.35 10.16
N ALA A 143 -8.51 -3.48 9.46
CA ALA A 143 -9.56 -3.98 8.58
C ALA A 143 -10.86 -4.25 9.34
N ASP A 144 -10.78 -4.97 10.46
CA ASP A 144 -11.95 -5.29 11.30
C ASP A 144 -12.57 -4.03 11.91
N TRP A 145 -11.74 -3.07 12.32
CA TRP A 145 -12.21 -1.77 12.79
C TRP A 145 -12.95 -1.02 11.68
N LEU A 146 -12.39 -0.98 10.47
CA LEU A 146 -13.02 -0.30 9.33
C LEU A 146 -14.36 -0.95 8.96
N GLU A 147 -14.45 -2.29 8.95
CA GLU A 147 -15.70 -3.01 8.71
C GLU A 147 -16.76 -2.65 9.76
N LYS A 148 -16.37 -2.61 11.04
CA LYS A 148 -17.24 -2.17 12.13
C LYS A 148 -17.75 -0.74 11.93
N ILE A 149 -16.87 0.21 11.61
CA ILE A 149 -17.24 1.61 11.34
C ILE A 149 -18.21 1.70 10.15
N CYS A 150 -17.94 0.98 9.07
CA CYS A 150 -18.84 0.95 7.92
C CYS A 150 -20.23 0.43 8.28
N ALA A 151 -20.31 -0.62 9.10
CA ALA A 151 -21.57 -1.20 9.56
C ALA A 151 -22.32 -0.24 10.49
N GLU A 152 -21.65 0.36 11.47
CA GLU A 152 -22.25 1.31 12.43
C GLU A 152 -22.82 2.56 11.76
N HIS A 153 -22.13 3.06 10.75
CA HIS A 153 -22.51 4.30 10.05
C HIS A 153 -23.22 4.07 8.71
N HIS A 154 -23.60 2.82 8.41
CA HIS A 154 -24.29 2.45 7.16
C HIS A 154 -23.54 2.84 5.89
N ILE A 155 -22.19 2.82 5.94
CA ILE A 155 -21.34 3.09 4.79
C ILE A 155 -21.28 1.83 3.92
N ALA A 156 -21.67 1.96 2.66
CA ALA A 156 -21.63 0.84 1.73
C ALA A 156 -20.19 0.36 1.50
N HIS A 157 -19.96 -0.93 1.68
CA HIS A 157 -18.65 -1.55 1.48
C HIS A 157 -18.79 -2.95 0.87
N LYS A 158 -17.71 -3.44 0.30
CA LYS A 158 -17.60 -4.81 -0.22
C LYS A 158 -16.25 -5.39 0.14
N PRO A 159 -16.13 -6.71 0.26
CA PRO A 159 -14.83 -7.36 0.39
C PRO A 159 -13.91 -6.97 -0.77
N GLY A 160 -12.64 -6.71 -0.48
CA GLY A 160 -11.62 -6.55 -1.50
C GLY A 160 -11.30 -7.86 -2.20
N THR A 161 -10.66 -7.77 -3.36
CA THR A 161 -10.08 -8.92 -4.05
C THR A 161 -8.78 -9.34 -3.38
N VAL A 162 -8.51 -10.64 -3.33
CA VAL A 162 -7.26 -11.20 -2.83
C VAL A 162 -6.71 -12.20 -3.84
N ASP A 163 -5.40 -12.18 -4.01
CA ASP A 163 -4.70 -13.21 -4.77
C ASP A 163 -4.39 -14.39 -3.84
N ILE A 164 -4.72 -15.58 -4.30
CA ILE A 164 -4.41 -16.81 -3.57
C ILE A 164 -3.26 -17.49 -4.31
N GLY A 165 -2.15 -17.70 -3.59
CA GLY A 165 -0.97 -18.37 -4.12
C GLY A 165 -0.55 -19.55 -3.24
N VAL A 166 0.22 -20.44 -3.84
CA VAL A 166 0.86 -21.55 -3.14
C VAL A 166 2.36 -21.26 -3.07
N ARG A 167 2.92 -21.29 -1.87
CA ARG A 167 4.37 -21.26 -1.69
C ARG A 167 4.92 -22.65 -1.90
N VAL A 168 5.80 -22.80 -2.88
CA VAL A 168 6.50 -24.03 -3.15
C VAL A 168 7.95 -23.89 -2.71
N GLU A 169 8.40 -24.80 -1.84
CA GLU A 169 9.79 -24.88 -1.40
C GLU A 169 10.40 -26.17 -1.91
N CYS A 170 11.55 -26.07 -2.55
CA CYS A 170 12.32 -27.22 -3.03
C CYS A 170 13.81 -26.91 -2.88
N ARG A 171 14.64 -27.94 -3.08
CA ARG A 171 16.09 -27.77 -3.06
C ARG A 171 16.55 -26.93 -4.25
N ASN A 172 17.60 -26.13 -4.07
CA ASN A 172 18.14 -25.27 -5.11
C ASN A 172 18.51 -26.03 -6.38
N GLU A 173 19.04 -27.26 -6.25
CA GLU A 173 19.42 -28.11 -7.37
C GLU A 173 18.21 -28.46 -8.29
N VAL A 174 16.99 -28.46 -7.75
CA VAL A 174 15.76 -28.67 -8.54
C VAL A 174 15.42 -27.42 -9.36
N MET A 175 15.83 -26.24 -8.89
CA MET A 175 15.51 -24.94 -9.48
C MET A 175 16.62 -24.40 -10.38
N GLU A 176 17.74 -25.14 -10.57
CA GLU A 176 18.87 -24.68 -11.41
C GLU A 176 18.51 -24.40 -12.88
N LYS A 177 17.36 -24.88 -13.34
CA LYS A 177 16.90 -24.73 -14.73
C LYS A 177 15.68 -23.80 -14.87
N VAL A 178 15.30 -23.10 -13.80
CA VAL A 178 14.12 -22.21 -13.78
C VAL A 178 14.51 -20.75 -13.59
#